data_d519cf166e64862fb249007804841f6c
#
_entry.id   d519cf166e64862fb249007804841f6c
#
_cell.length_a   1.000
_cell.length_b   1.000
_cell.length_c   1.000
_cell.angle_alpha   90.00
_cell.angle_beta   90.00
_cell.angle_gamma   90.00
#
_symmetry.space_group_name_H-M   'P 1'
#
loop_
_entity.id
_entity.type
_entity.pdbx_description
1 polymer ?
#
loop_
_entity_poly.entity_id
_entity_poly.type
_entity_poly.pdbx_seq_one_letter_code
_entity_poly.pdbx_strand_id
1 'polypeptide(L)'
;RDVYKFLIEPELKANTPGVVGISIVQQKQLIPTFTFCKLIKEQFPDIHICIGGNIVTRLRDELVKNEEIFKLYDSVIVYEGENAFLELVNSIEKGEKDLSSLPNLIYRDGKEIRANKKVCAEDMAKLPPPDFDGLPLDKYFVPELILPYLATRGCYWGRCTFCDHFQGYVEGFRTKQVDMAIDEIRFLKEKYGNRHFHFTDESYPPALFRKLSKRLIEEKLDISWTTHMRFEETLLDDEVWKDAAESGCRYLHFGYESGNERVLNLMDKATNLDAIRTNLRMSAKFGIWNHCMGFFGFPGETLEEADDSKKFLAENKENIHSVGFMTFVLGRFSPVAMEPEKYKVNFYKKPEWDLALDYYFTAEGGLGISEALEVFEEFERNHDPK
;
A
#
# COMPACT_ATOMS: atom_id res chain seq x y z
N ARG A 1 -19.87 17.10 -4.96
CA ARG A 1 -21.36 17.04 -5.05
C ARG A 1 -21.82 16.45 -6.39
N ASP A 2 -21.20 16.84 -7.51
CA ASP A 2 -21.59 16.38 -8.84
C ASP A 2 -21.37 14.87 -9.02
N VAL A 3 -20.23 14.33 -8.60
CA VAL A 3 -19.94 12.88 -8.62
C VAL A 3 -21.05 12.12 -7.85
N TYR A 4 -21.45 12.62 -6.66
CA TYR A 4 -22.53 12.00 -5.88
C TYR A 4 -23.84 11.99 -6.68
N LYS A 5 -24.27 13.14 -7.21
CA LYS A 5 -25.53 13.27 -7.94
C LYS A 5 -25.60 12.41 -9.21
N PHE A 6 -24.47 12.31 -9.93
CA PHE A 6 -24.48 11.64 -11.23
C PHE A 6 -24.15 10.16 -11.17
N LEU A 7 -23.40 9.71 -10.17
CA LEU A 7 -22.94 8.32 -10.10
C LEU A 7 -23.48 7.55 -8.90
N ILE A 8 -23.63 8.16 -7.73
CA ILE A 8 -23.98 7.44 -6.50
C ILE A 8 -25.46 7.51 -6.20
N GLU A 9 -26.06 8.71 -6.22
CA GLU A 9 -27.48 8.91 -5.88
C GLU A 9 -28.43 8.08 -6.78
N PRO A 10 -28.23 7.98 -8.11
CA PRO A 10 -29.07 7.12 -8.95
C PRO A 10 -29.03 5.65 -8.55
N GLU A 11 -27.84 5.13 -8.22
CA GLU A 11 -27.66 3.74 -7.78
C GLU A 11 -28.36 3.48 -6.44
N LEU A 12 -28.23 4.39 -5.48
CA LEU A 12 -28.90 4.28 -4.19
C LEU A 12 -30.43 4.31 -4.32
N LYS A 13 -30.96 5.15 -5.22
CA LYS A 13 -32.39 5.21 -5.51
C LYS A 13 -32.93 3.96 -6.20
N ALA A 14 -32.12 3.38 -7.10
CA ALA A 14 -32.53 2.19 -7.83
C ALA A 14 -32.51 0.92 -6.97
N ASN A 15 -31.50 0.77 -6.10
CA ASN A 15 -31.23 -0.47 -5.38
C ASN A 15 -31.64 -0.41 -3.89
N THR A 16 -31.75 0.78 -3.29
CA THR A 16 -32.08 1.00 -1.87
C THR A 16 -31.37 0.02 -0.93
N PRO A 17 -30.02 0.04 -0.88
CA PRO A 17 -29.28 -0.94 -0.09
C PRO A 17 -29.48 -0.71 1.41
N GLY A 18 -29.48 -1.79 2.21
CA GLY A 18 -29.49 -1.69 3.67
C GLY A 18 -28.15 -1.22 4.25
N VAL A 19 -27.05 -1.50 3.54
CA VAL A 19 -25.68 -1.16 3.96
C VAL A 19 -24.90 -0.57 2.80
N VAL A 20 -24.12 0.47 3.08
CA VAL A 20 -23.12 1.05 2.16
C VAL A 20 -21.75 0.97 2.81
N GLY A 21 -20.84 0.19 2.22
CA GLY A 21 -19.42 0.11 2.62
C GLY A 21 -18.56 1.05 1.77
N ILE A 22 -17.70 1.84 2.41
CA ILE A 22 -16.77 2.74 1.72
C ILE A 22 -15.35 2.46 2.17
N SER A 23 -14.50 2.01 1.25
CA SER A 23 -13.07 1.77 1.51
C SER A 23 -12.25 3.03 1.20
N ILE A 24 -11.46 3.49 2.19
CA ILE A 24 -10.59 4.67 2.09
C ILE A 24 -9.14 4.20 2.10
N VAL A 25 -8.51 4.23 0.93
CA VAL A 25 -7.14 3.75 0.74
C VAL A 25 -6.11 4.87 0.56
N GLN A 26 -6.57 6.10 0.35
CA GLN A 26 -5.73 7.29 0.24
C GLN A 26 -6.29 8.45 1.10
N GLN A 27 -5.41 9.21 1.72
CA GLN A 27 -5.80 10.35 2.57
C GLN A 27 -6.70 11.36 1.84
N LYS A 28 -6.46 11.60 0.56
CA LYS A 28 -7.28 12.51 -0.27
C LYS A 28 -8.74 12.09 -0.41
N GLN A 29 -9.06 10.82 -0.12
CA GLN A 29 -10.43 10.29 -0.15
C GLN A 29 -11.24 10.61 1.13
N LEU A 30 -10.62 11.05 2.23
CA LEU A 30 -11.32 11.33 3.49
C LEU A 30 -12.44 12.37 3.32
N ILE A 31 -12.13 13.55 2.80
CA ILE A 31 -13.10 14.63 2.62
C ILE A 31 -14.24 14.25 1.64
N PRO A 32 -13.95 13.69 0.46
CA PRO A 32 -15.00 13.13 -0.41
C PRO A 32 -15.88 12.11 0.30
N THR A 33 -15.30 11.15 1.03
CA THR A 33 -16.06 10.12 1.75
C THR A 33 -16.98 10.73 2.81
N PHE A 34 -16.47 11.62 3.66
CA PHE A 34 -17.31 12.29 4.66
C PHE A 34 -18.43 13.10 4.01
N THR A 35 -18.16 13.73 2.86
CA THR A 35 -19.18 14.42 2.08
C THR A 35 -20.24 13.44 1.57
N PHE A 36 -19.86 12.28 1.07
CA PHE A 36 -20.81 11.24 0.62
C PHE A 36 -21.62 10.68 1.77
N CYS A 37 -20.99 10.34 2.90
CA CYS A 37 -21.69 9.88 4.09
C CYS A 37 -22.77 10.88 4.53
N LYS A 38 -22.43 12.18 4.59
CA LYS A 38 -23.38 13.24 4.93
C LYS A 38 -24.56 13.28 3.95
N LEU A 39 -24.29 13.28 2.64
CA LEU A 39 -25.35 13.34 1.62
C LEU A 39 -26.24 12.09 1.64
N ILE A 40 -25.66 10.91 1.89
CA ILE A 40 -26.43 9.66 2.02
C ILE A 40 -27.33 9.75 3.26
N LYS A 41 -26.81 10.15 4.41
CA LYS A 41 -27.60 10.27 5.64
C LYS A 41 -28.72 11.30 5.55
N GLU A 42 -28.52 12.40 4.82
CA GLU A 42 -29.56 13.41 4.57
C GLU A 42 -30.71 12.89 3.70
N GLN A 43 -30.44 11.99 2.75
CA GLN A 43 -31.45 11.51 1.78
C GLN A 43 -31.97 10.10 2.12
N PHE A 44 -31.16 9.27 2.74
CA PHE A 44 -31.42 7.87 3.04
C PHE A 44 -31.00 7.56 4.49
N PRO A 45 -31.68 8.11 5.51
CA PRO A 45 -31.25 8.01 6.91
C PRO A 45 -31.16 6.59 7.45
N ASP A 46 -31.92 5.65 6.86
CA ASP A 46 -31.98 4.25 7.28
C ASP A 46 -30.84 3.39 6.73
N ILE A 47 -30.08 3.87 5.76
CA ILE A 47 -28.93 3.15 5.23
C ILE A 47 -27.83 3.14 6.29
N HIS A 48 -27.34 1.96 6.66
CA HIS A 48 -26.16 1.80 7.50
C HIS A 48 -24.90 2.10 6.70
N ILE A 49 -24.13 3.10 7.11
CA ILE A 49 -22.85 3.45 6.46
C ILE A 49 -21.70 2.89 7.28
N CYS A 50 -20.92 2.03 6.65
CA CYS A 50 -19.67 1.50 7.20
C CYS A 50 -18.47 2.04 6.41
N ILE A 51 -17.51 2.65 7.08
CA ILE A 51 -16.24 3.04 6.46
C ILE A 51 -15.11 2.09 6.88
N GLY A 52 -14.13 1.90 6.01
CA GLY A 52 -12.98 1.03 6.27
C GLY A 52 -11.79 1.38 5.40
N GLY A 53 -10.82 0.48 5.36
CA GLY A 53 -9.61 0.62 4.57
C GLY A 53 -8.38 1.07 5.37
N ASN A 54 -7.23 1.08 4.71
CA ASN A 54 -5.92 1.34 5.33
C ASN A 54 -5.86 2.68 6.07
N ILE A 55 -6.36 3.76 5.45
CA ILE A 55 -6.35 5.11 6.04
C ILE A 55 -7.16 5.16 7.33
N VAL A 56 -8.34 4.56 7.33
CA VAL A 56 -9.23 4.48 8.49
C VAL A 56 -8.59 3.68 9.61
N THR A 57 -7.94 2.57 9.29
CA THR A 57 -7.22 1.74 10.25
C THR A 57 -6.10 2.53 10.94
N ARG A 58 -5.32 3.28 10.18
CA ARG A 58 -4.22 4.12 10.72
C ARG A 58 -4.75 5.27 11.58
N LEU A 59 -5.91 5.81 11.26
CA LEU A 59 -6.54 6.93 11.98
C LEU A 59 -7.56 6.49 13.03
N ARG A 60 -7.70 5.19 13.32
CA ARG A 60 -8.75 4.65 14.21
C ARG A 60 -8.85 5.36 15.56
N ASP A 61 -7.70 5.64 16.18
CA ASP A 61 -7.67 6.29 17.51
C ASP A 61 -8.10 7.76 17.45
N GLU A 62 -7.88 8.44 16.32
CA GLU A 62 -8.33 9.81 16.11
C GLU A 62 -9.81 9.87 15.75
N LEU A 63 -10.31 8.91 15.00
CA LEU A 63 -11.72 8.87 14.62
C LEU A 63 -12.63 8.68 15.84
N VAL A 64 -12.22 7.85 16.82
CA VAL A 64 -13.02 7.61 18.04
C VAL A 64 -13.03 8.82 18.98
N LYS A 65 -12.05 9.71 18.90
CA LYS A 65 -11.97 10.93 19.74
C LYS A 65 -12.95 12.02 19.29
N ASN A 66 -13.47 11.96 18.06
CA ASN A 66 -14.29 13.01 17.48
C ASN A 66 -15.72 12.54 17.23
N GLU A 67 -16.61 12.80 18.18
CA GLU A 67 -18.02 12.42 18.09
C GLU A 67 -18.76 13.07 16.91
N GLU A 68 -18.37 14.27 16.49
CA GLU A 68 -19.02 14.99 15.39
C GLU A 68 -18.76 14.30 14.04
N ILE A 69 -17.51 13.83 13.80
CA ILE A 69 -17.20 13.05 12.62
C ILE A 69 -17.94 11.72 12.63
N PHE A 70 -18.02 11.09 13.81
CA PHE A 70 -18.73 9.82 13.95
C PHE A 70 -20.24 9.92 13.76
N LYS A 71 -20.82 11.13 13.63
CA LYS A 71 -22.22 11.32 13.23
C LYS A 71 -22.44 11.14 11.73
N LEU A 72 -21.39 11.12 10.92
CA LEU A 72 -21.49 11.01 9.47
C LEU A 72 -21.70 9.57 8.99
N TYR A 73 -21.33 8.58 9.79
CA TYR A 73 -21.42 7.16 9.50
C TYR A 73 -21.80 6.37 10.75
N ASP A 74 -22.15 5.10 10.61
CA ASP A 74 -22.65 4.27 11.72
C ASP A 74 -21.56 3.39 12.32
N SER A 75 -20.61 2.93 11.49
CA SER A 75 -19.55 2.03 11.93
C SER A 75 -18.26 2.19 11.12
N VAL A 76 -17.19 1.67 11.69
CA VAL A 76 -15.85 1.64 11.11
C VAL A 76 -15.32 0.21 11.22
N ILE A 77 -14.84 -0.35 10.13
CA ILE A 77 -14.04 -1.58 10.16
C ILE A 77 -12.58 -1.22 10.02
N VAL A 78 -11.79 -1.64 11.02
CA VAL A 78 -10.34 -1.45 11.04
C VAL A 78 -9.61 -2.73 10.65
N TYR A 79 -8.40 -2.61 10.14
CA TYR A 79 -7.57 -3.70 9.64
C TYR A 79 -8.21 -4.42 8.43
N GLU A 80 -8.38 -5.74 8.53
CA GLU A 80 -8.89 -6.59 7.47
C GLU A 80 -10.40 -6.72 7.59
N GLY A 81 -11.10 -6.47 6.51
CA GLY A 81 -12.53 -6.25 6.54
C GLY A 81 -13.39 -7.35 5.93
N GLU A 82 -12.81 -8.37 5.30
CA GLU A 82 -13.58 -9.33 4.50
C GLU A 82 -14.64 -10.06 5.35
N ASN A 83 -14.22 -10.75 6.40
CA ASN A 83 -15.17 -11.42 7.30
C ASN A 83 -15.92 -10.43 8.19
N ALA A 84 -15.26 -9.38 8.69
CA ALA A 84 -15.88 -8.39 9.55
C ALA A 84 -17.05 -7.67 8.86
N PHE A 85 -16.89 -7.32 7.57
CA PHE A 85 -17.94 -6.67 6.80
C PHE A 85 -19.08 -7.65 6.47
N LEU A 86 -18.75 -8.90 6.12
CA LEU A 86 -19.75 -9.93 5.90
C LEU A 86 -20.60 -10.18 7.16
N GLU A 87 -19.97 -10.31 8.33
CA GLU A 87 -20.68 -10.49 9.60
C GLU A 87 -21.54 -9.26 9.94
N LEU A 88 -21.06 -8.04 9.68
CA LEU A 88 -21.83 -6.81 9.87
C LEU A 88 -23.07 -6.79 8.99
N VAL A 89 -22.94 -7.08 7.70
CA VAL A 89 -24.09 -7.14 6.77
C VAL A 89 -25.11 -8.17 7.23
N ASN A 90 -24.67 -9.37 7.60
CA ASN A 90 -25.55 -10.43 8.10
C ASN A 90 -26.29 -10.03 9.39
N SER A 91 -25.61 -9.34 10.31
CA SER A 91 -26.23 -8.86 11.56
C SER A 91 -27.28 -7.79 11.30
N ILE A 92 -26.99 -6.86 10.40
CA ILE A 92 -27.95 -5.80 10.02
C ILE A 92 -29.19 -6.41 9.32
N GLU A 93 -28.98 -7.36 8.41
CA GLU A 93 -30.08 -8.05 7.71
C GLU A 93 -31.01 -8.77 8.69
N LYS A 94 -30.45 -9.37 9.75
CA LYS A 94 -31.24 -10.01 10.83
C LYS A 94 -31.86 -9.03 11.81
N GLY A 95 -31.57 -7.75 11.72
CA GLY A 95 -32.01 -6.72 12.66
C GLY A 95 -31.35 -6.80 14.03
N GLU A 96 -30.18 -7.41 14.13
CA GLU A 96 -29.40 -7.51 15.37
C GLU A 96 -28.91 -6.12 15.79
N LYS A 97 -29.12 -5.77 17.07
CA LYS A 97 -28.69 -4.48 17.63
C LYS A 97 -27.36 -4.58 18.37
N ASP A 98 -27.06 -5.76 18.90
CA ASP A 98 -25.80 -6.01 19.61
C ASP A 98 -24.70 -6.42 18.60
N LEU A 99 -23.80 -5.49 18.33
CA LEU A 99 -22.66 -5.69 17.43
C LEU A 99 -21.35 -5.95 18.18
N SER A 100 -21.40 -6.18 19.50
CA SER A 100 -20.23 -6.30 20.37
C SER A 100 -19.36 -7.52 20.08
N SER A 101 -19.91 -8.55 19.42
CA SER A 101 -19.20 -9.77 19.04
C SER A 101 -18.42 -9.65 17.72
N LEU A 102 -18.73 -8.65 16.88
CA LEU A 102 -18.15 -8.51 15.57
C LEU A 102 -16.67 -8.10 15.65
N PRO A 103 -15.76 -8.79 14.92
CA PRO A 103 -14.35 -8.45 14.94
C PRO A 103 -14.06 -7.12 14.23
N ASN A 104 -12.98 -6.46 14.57
CA ASN A 104 -12.45 -5.28 13.89
C ASN A 104 -13.44 -4.10 13.76
N LEU A 105 -14.51 -4.09 14.54
CA LEU A 105 -15.60 -3.10 14.43
C LEU A 105 -15.48 -2.01 15.50
N ILE A 106 -15.65 -0.77 15.06
CA ILE A 106 -15.92 0.40 15.90
C ILE A 106 -17.29 0.92 15.49
N TYR A 107 -18.19 1.12 16.42
CA TYR A 107 -19.58 1.50 16.12
C TYR A 107 -20.18 2.36 17.21
N ARG A 108 -21.29 3.02 16.88
CA ARG A 108 -22.07 3.79 17.86
C ARG A 108 -23.09 2.90 18.56
N ASP A 109 -23.00 2.82 19.89
CA ASP A 109 -24.00 2.18 20.73
C ASP A 109 -24.69 3.26 21.59
N GLY A 110 -25.86 3.66 21.17
CA GLY A 110 -26.56 4.79 21.77
C GLY A 110 -25.77 6.10 21.67
N LYS A 111 -25.27 6.58 22.80
CA LYS A 111 -24.42 7.81 22.86
C LYS A 111 -22.93 7.53 22.87
N GLU A 112 -22.52 6.29 23.06
CA GLU A 112 -21.11 5.90 23.19
C GLU A 112 -20.55 5.39 21.87
N ILE A 113 -19.28 5.67 21.61
CA ILE A 113 -18.52 5.01 20.56
C ILE A 113 -17.79 3.82 21.18
N ARG A 114 -18.07 2.62 20.69
CA ARG A 114 -17.47 1.38 21.16
C ARG A 114 -16.53 0.81 20.12
N ALA A 115 -15.34 0.40 20.57
CA ALA A 115 -14.39 -0.37 19.79
C ALA A 115 -14.35 -1.80 20.34
N ASN A 116 -14.67 -2.77 19.50
CA ASN A 116 -14.58 -4.17 19.88
C ASN A 116 -13.12 -4.59 20.08
N LYS A 117 -12.85 -5.32 21.15
CA LYS A 117 -11.49 -5.75 21.53
C LYS A 117 -10.95 -6.89 20.66
N LYS A 118 -11.83 -7.57 19.94
CA LYS A 118 -11.46 -8.71 19.11
C LYS A 118 -10.87 -8.20 17.79
N VAL A 119 -9.57 -8.33 17.64
CA VAL A 119 -8.86 -8.10 16.38
C VAL A 119 -8.58 -9.45 15.74
N CYS A 120 -9.06 -9.64 14.53
CA CYS A 120 -8.87 -10.87 13.77
C CYS A 120 -8.11 -10.57 12.47
N ALA A 121 -7.08 -11.37 12.22
CA ALA A 121 -6.43 -11.46 10.93
C ALA A 121 -7.19 -12.45 10.04
N GLU A 122 -7.33 -12.15 8.76
CA GLU A 122 -7.92 -13.07 7.81
C GLU A 122 -7.00 -14.27 7.55
N ASP A 123 -7.58 -15.44 7.46
CA ASP A 123 -6.88 -16.64 7.01
C ASP A 123 -6.74 -16.59 5.48
N MET A 124 -5.54 -16.27 5.00
CA MET A 124 -5.28 -16.11 3.57
C MET A 124 -5.60 -17.37 2.74
N ALA A 125 -5.64 -18.55 3.37
CA ALA A 125 -6.01 -19.79 2.71
C ALA A 125 -7.53 -19.96 2.49
N LYS A 126 -8.33 -19.10 3.15
CA LYS A 126 -9.80 -19.13 3.04
C LYS A 126 -10.39 -17.97 2.26
N LEU A 127 -9.55 -16.96 1.95
CA LEU A 127 -10.01 -15.85 1.15
C LEU A 127 -10.27 -16.30 -0.29
N PRO A 128 -11.40 -15.91 -0.89
CA PRO A 128 -11.63 -16.15 -2.30
C PRO A 128 -10.65 -15.34 -3.16
N PRO A 129 -10.45 -15.72 -4.44
CA PRO A 129 -9.73 -14.87 -5.38
C PRO A 129 -10.45 -13.52 -5.51
N PRO A 130 -9.72 -12.43 -5.86
CA PRO A 130 -10.35 -11.13 -6.06
C PRO A 130 -11.40 -11.21 -7.17
N ASP A 131 -12.52 -10.51 -6.94
CA ASP A 131 -13.62 -10.43 -7.91
C ASP A 131 -13.70 -9.03 -8.51
N PHE A 132 -13.68 -8.96 -9.84
CA PHE A 132 -13.75 -7.72 -10.62
C PHE A 132 -15.07 -7.59 -11.38
N ASP A 133 -16.05 -8.48 -11.14
CA ASP A 133 -17.37 -8.41 -11.76
C ASP A 133 -18.08 -7.12 -11.36
N GLY A 134 -18.79 -6.52 -12.30
CA GLY A 134 -19.46 -5.24 -12.09
C GLY A 134 -18.58 -3.99 -12.28
N LEU A 135 -17.25 -4.14 -12.39
CA LEU A 135 -16.39 -3.03 -12.76
C LEU A 135 -16.41 -2.83 -14.28
N PRO A 136 -16.43 -1.58 -14.76
CA PRO A 136 -16.39 -1.29 -16.20
C PRO A 136 -14.97 -1.43 -16.75
N LEU A 137 -14.45 -2.67 -16.78
CA LEU A 137 -13.06 -2.97 -17.12
C LEU A 137 -12.68 -2.51 -18.53
N ASP A 138 -13.64 -2.44 -19.44
CA ASP A 138 -13.52 -1.95 -20.81
C ASP A 138 -13.31 -0.42 -20.91
N LYS A 139 -13.54 0.32 -19.81
CA LYS A 139 -13.41 1.80 -19.77
C LYS A 139 -12.13 2.28 -19.10
N TYR A 140 -11.28 1.37 -18.64
CA TYR A 140 -10.00 1.76 -18.05
C TYR A 140 -9.03 2.23 -19.14
N PHE A 141 -8.33 3.35 -18.88
CA PHE A 141 -7.34 3.93 -19.79
C PHE A 141 -6.02 3.16 -19.76
N VAL A 142 -6.05 1.91 -20.19
CA VAL A 142 -4.88 1.04 -20.30
C VAL A 142 -4.93 0.32 -21.64
N PRO A 143 -3.78 0.11 -22.33
CA PRO A 143 -3.75 -0.62 -23.60
C PRO A 143 -4.23 -2.06 -23.45
N GLU A 144 -3.84 -2.69 -22.34
CA GLU A 144 -4.26 -4.03 -21.95
C GLU A 144 -4.60 -4.02 -20.46
N LEU A 145 -5.60 -4.80 -20.05
CA LEU A 145 -6.03 -4.88 -18.67
C LEU A 145 -4.92 -5.47 -17.79
N ILE A 146 -4.63 -4.82 -16.68
CA ILE A 146 -3.70 -5.30 -15.65
C ILE A 146 -4.52 -5.57 -14.39
N LEU A 147 -4.62 -6.82 -13.96
CA LEU A 147 -5.34 -7.16 -12.74
C LEU A 147 -4.41 -7.11 -11.52
N PRO A 148 -4.79 -6.39 -10.45
CA PRO A 148 -4.08 -6.46 -9.19
C PRO A 148 -4.29 -7.83 -8.54
N TYR A 149 -3.22 -8.38 -7.98
CA TYR A 149 -3.25 -9.64 -7.23
C TYR A 149 -2.41 -9.49 -5.96
N LEU A 150 -2.83 -10.13 -4.87
CA LEU A 150 -2.14 -10.07 -3.58
C LEU A 150 -1.87 -11.49 -3.07
N ALA A 151 -0.61 -11.86 -3.00
CA ALA A 151 -0.17 -13.15 -2.46
C ALA A 151 0.24 -13.10 -0.99
N THR A 152 0.57 -11.89 -0.47
CA THR A 152 1.03 -11.69 0.90
C THR A 152 0.32 -10.52 1.57
N ARG A 153 0.28 -10.50 2.90
CA ARG A 153 -0.16 -9.35 3.70
C ARG A 153 0.90 -8.98 4.71
N GLY A 154 1.20 -7.69 4.79
CA GLY A 154 2.30 -7.14 5.55
C GLY A 154 3.63 -7.24 4.80
N CYS A 155 4.67 -6.66 5.38
CA CYS A 155 6.03 -6.70 4.83
C CYS A 155 6.88 -7.68 5.63
N TYR A 156 7.55 -8.63 4.97
CA TYR A 156 8.40 -9.61 5.65
C TYR A 156 9.61 -8.97 6.35
N TRP A 157 10.04 -7.78 5.89
CA TRP A 157 11.10 -7.02 6.54
C TRP A 157 10.55 -6.20 7.73
N GLY A 158 9.60 -5.29 7.48
CA GLY A 158 8.83 -4.56 8.48
C GLY A 158 9.64 -3.66 9.42
N ARG A 159 10.91 -3.31 9.10
CA ARG A 159 11.83 -2.61 9.99
C ARG A 159 12.28 -1.24 9.49
N CYS A 160 11.99 -0.90 8.25
CA CYS A 160 12.41 0.38 7.69
C CYS A 160 11.91 1.54 8.54
N THR A 161 12.83 2.42 8.98
CA THR A 161 12.54 3.47 9.95
C THR A 161 11.64 4.59 9.42
N PHE A 162 11.55 4.73 8.12
CA PHE A 162 10.67 5.69 7.43
C PHE A 162 9.27 5.15 7.17
N CYS A 163 9.09 3.83 7.21
CA CYS A 163 7.88 3.17 6.74
C CYS A 163 6.85 3.00 7.85
N ASP A 164 5.58 3.24 7.54
CA ASP A 164 4.45 3.03 8.44
C ASP A 164 3.34 2.13 7.87
N HIS A 165 3.60 1.50 6.73
CA HIS A 165 2.65 0.60 6.07
C HIS A 165 2.19 -0.57 6.96
N PHE A 166 3.08 -1.08 7.81
CA PHE A 166 2.75 -2.15 8.75
C PHE A 166 1.61 -1.80 9.74
N GLN A 167 1.35 -0.53 9.97
CA GLN A 167 0.27 -0.07 10.84
C GLN A 167 -1.14 -0.27 10.25
N GLY A 168 -1.24 -0.54 8.97
CA GLY A 168 -2.50 -0.80 8.26
C GLY A 168 -2.98 -2.24 8.33
N TYR A 169 -2.18 -3.15 8.88
CA TYR A 169 -2.46 -4.58 8.94
C TYR A 169 -2.54 -5.09 10.37
N VAL A 170 -3.19 -6.23 10.55
CA VAL A 170 -3.03 -7.03 11.77
C VAL A 170 -1.59 -7.55 11.82
N GLU A 171 -1.00 -7.60 13.01
CA GLU A 171 0.39 -7.98 13.21
C GLU A 171 0.79 -9.26 12.45
N GLY A 172 2.02 -9.23 11.92
CA GLY A 172 2.67 -10.35 11.28
C GLY A 172 2.62 -10.32 9.75
N PHE A 173 3.57 -11.04 9.18
CA PHE A 173 3.65 -11.29 7.75
C PHE A 173 2.98 -12.63 7.43
N ARG A 174 2.07 -12.65 6.46
CA ARG A 174 1.30 -13.84 6.07
C ARG A 174 1.32 -14.02 4.56
N THR A 175 1.30 -15.26 4.10
CA THR A 175 1.35 -15.60 2.67
C THR A 175 0.29 -16.63 2.31
N LYS A 176 -0.22 -16.55 1.11
CA LYS A 176 -0.91 -17.66 0.46
C LYS A 176 0.09 -18.77 0.10
N GLN A 177 -0.38 -20.01 0.08
CA GLN A 177 0.38 -21.10 -0.51
C GLN A 177 0.58 -20.84 -2.01
N VAL A 178 1.77 -21.15 -2.55
CA VAL A 178 2.06 -20.85 -3.95
C VAL A 178 1.12 -21.57 -4.90
N ASP A 179 0.77 -22.82 -4.61
CA ASP A 179 -0.15 -23.58 -5.46
C ASP A 179 -1.56 -22.95 -5.50
N MET A 180 -2.04 -22.42 -4.35
CA MET A 180 -3.28 -21.63 -4.30
C MET A 180 -3.17 -20.35 -5.15
N ALA A 181 -2.05 -19.64 -5.07
CA ALA A 181 -1.82 -18.45 -5.90
C ALA A 181 -1.84 -18.80 -7.41
N ILE A 182 -1.25 -19.92 -7.80
CA ILE A 182 -1.27 -20.42 -9.17
C ILE A 182 -2.72 -20.71 -9.64
N ASP A 183 -3.52 -21.37 -8.81
CA ASP A 183 -4.91 -21.70 -9.15
C ASP A 183 -5.77 -20.43 -9.26
N GLU A 184 -5.60 -19.47 -8.37
CA GLU A 184 -6.28 -18.17 -8.43
C GLU A 184 -5.89 -17.35 -9.67
N ILE A 185 -4.60 -17.31 -10.02
CA ILE A 185 -4.12 -16.60 -11.22
C ILE A 185 -4.69 -17.27 -12.48
N ARG A 186 -4.72 -18.62 -12.53
CA ARG A 186 -5.35 -19.36 -13.63
C ARG A 186 -6.83 -19.02 -13.75
N PHE A 187 -7.56 -19.04 -12.63
CA PHE A 187 -8.97 -18.67 -12.58
C PHE A 187 -9.21 -17.23 -13.09
N LEU A 188 -8.43 -16.26 -12.61
CA LEU A 188 -8.56 -14.86 -13.02
C LEU A 188 -8.24 -14.67 -14.51
N LYS A 189 -7.18 -15.35 -14.98
CA LYS A 189 -6.81 -15.34 -16.40
C LYS A 189 -7.94 -15.85 -17.28
N GLU A 190 -8.55 -16.96 -16.92
CA GLU A 190 -9.65 -17.58 -17.67
C GLU A 190 -10.93 -16.75 -17.60
N LYS A 191 -11.30 -16.29 -16.40
CA LYS A 191 -12.54 -15.53 -16.16
C LYS A 191 -12.55 -14.19 -16.88
N TYR A 192 -11.44 -13.45 -16.85
CA TYR A 192 -11.35 -12.08 -17.39
C TYR A 192 -10.62 -11.99 -18.73
N GLY A 193 -10.15 -13.10 -19.27
CA GLY A 193 -9.38 -13.13 -20.52
C GLY A 193 -8.07 -12.34 -20.43
N ASN A 194 -7.53 -12.18 -19.22
CA ASN A 194 -6.38 -11.35 -18.92
C ASN A 194 -5.10 -12.15 -18.78
N ARG A 195 -3.97 -11.54 -19.16
CA ARG A 195 -2.65 -12.14 -18.99
C ARG A 195 -1.66 -11.28 -18.20
N HIS A 196 -2.04 -10.06 -17.81
CA HIS A 196 -1.18 -9.11 -17.11
C HIS A 196 -1.60 -8.98 -15.66
N PHE A 197 -0.66 -9.18 -14.72
CA PHE A 197 -0.90 -9.11 -13.30
C PHE A 197 0.11 -8.18 -12.62
N HIS A 198 -0.40 -7.32 -11.76
CA HIS A 198 0.42 -6.57 -10.82
C HIS A 198 0.26 -7.16 -9.43
N PHE A 199 1.32 -7.79 -8.92
CA PHE A 199 1.36 -8.27 -7.54
C PHE A 199 1.56 -7.06 -6.63
N THR A 200 0.50 -6.70 -5.92
CA THR A 200 0.44 -5.48 -5.08
C THR A 200 0.99 -5.70 -3.68
N ASP A 201 1.80 -6.73 -3.52
CA ASP A 201 2.48 -7.06 -2.26
C ASP A 201 3.42 -5.92 -1.84
N GLU A 202 3.47 -5.60 -0.52
CA GLU A 202 4.34 -4.54 0.02
C GLU A 202 5.83 -4.76 -0.29
N SER A 203 6.25 -6.00 -0.27
CA SER A 203 7.56 -6.47 -0.75
C SER A 203 7.53 -7.98 -0.91
N TYR A 204 7.77 -8.46 -2.11
CA TYR A 204 7.71 -9.89 -2.40
C TYR A 204 8.95 -10.62 -1.84
N PRO A 205 8.77 -11.64 -0.97
CA PRO A 205 9.92 -12.32 -0.35
C PRO A 205 10.73 -13.13 -1.35
N PRO A 206 12.07 -13.15 -1.25
CA PRO A 206 12.93 -13.89 -2.17
C PRO A 206 12.60 -15.39 -2.31
N ALA A 207 12.30 -16.05 -1.21
CA ALA A 207 11.94 -17.47 -1.24
C ALA A 207 10.63 -17.73 -1.99
N LEU A 208 9.65 -16.85 -1.80
CA LEU A 208 8.36 -16.93 -2.48
C LEU A 208 8.51 -16.59 -3.97
N PHE A 209 9.33 -15.58 -4.29
CA PHE A 209 9.66 -15.18 -5.66
C PHE A 209 10.24 -16.34 -6.47
N ARG A 210 11.24 -17.04 -5.91
CA ARG A 210 11.83 -18.25 -6.53
C ARG A 210 10.78 -19.35 -6.75
N LYS A 211 10.00 -19.64 -5.71
CA LYS A 211 9.00 -20.72 -5.77
C LYS A 211 7.88 -20.40 -6.77
N LEU A 212 7.37 -19.17 -6.77
CA LEU A 212 6.34 -18.74 -7.70
C LEU A 212 6.84 -18.82 -9.15
N SER A 213 8.03 -18.31 -9.43
CA SER A 213 8.61 -18.33 -10.78
C SER A 213 8.69 -19.77 -11.32
N LYS A 214 9.23 -20.71 -10.53
CA LYS A 214 9.32 -22.12 -10.93
C LYS A 214 7.95 -22.74 -11.18
N ARG A 215 6.96 -22.48 -10.30
CA ARG A 215 5.61 -23.01 -10.46
C ARG A 215 4.89 -22.45 -11.68
N LEU A 216 5.04 -21.17 -11.98
CA LEU A 216 4.48 -20.55 -13.18
C LEU A 216 5.04 -21.17 -14.47
N ILE A 217 6.34 -21.51 -14.49
CA ILE A 217 6.99 -22.21 -15.61
C ILE A 217 6.45 -23.64 -15.76
N GLU A 218 6.43 -24.41 -14.66
CA GLU A 218 5.95 -25.79 -14.63
C GLU A 218 4.50 -25.90 -15.14
N GLU A 219 3.63 -24.99 -14.68
CA GLU A 219 2.22 -24.92 -15.08
C GLU A 219 1.99 -24.28 -16.45
N LYS A 220 3.05 -23.77 -17.08
CA LYS A 220 2.99 -23.09 -18.40
C LYS A 220 1.93 -21.99 -18.44
N LEU A 221 1.77 -21.28 -17.33
CA LEU A 221 0.87 -20.12 -17.28
C LEU A 221 1.49 -18.97 -18.07
N ASP A 222 1.02 -18.77 -19.30
CA ASP A 222 1.43 -17.64 -20.14
C ASP A 222 0.84 -16.34 -19.58
N ILE A 223 1.56 -15.71 -18.66
CA ILE A 223 1.23 -14.43 -18.05
C ILE A 223 2.43 -13.47 -18.12
N SER A 224 2.15 -12.20 -17.91
CA SER A 224 3.15 -11.16 -17.64
C SER A 224 2.85 -10.58 -16.27
N TRP A 225 3.86 -10.45 -15.43
CA TRP A 225 3.65 -9.98 -14.08
C TRP A 225 4.75 -9.04 -13.58
N THR A 226 4.41 -8.22 -12.60
CA THR A 226 5.25 -7.23 -11.94
C THR A 226 5.01 -7.24 -10.44
N THR A 227 5.99 -6.85 -9.63
CA THR A 227 5.85 -6.75 -8.18
C THR A 227 6.84 -5.75 -7.57
N HIS A 228 6.65 -5.45 -6.28
CA HIS A 228 7.60 -4.69 -5.48
C HIS A 228 8.59 -5.64 -4.80
N MET A 229 9.85 -5.24 -4.79
CA MET A 229 10.92 -6.03 -4.16
C MET A 229 11.94 -5.14 -3.43
N ARG A 230 12.62 -5.76 -2.48
CA ARG A 230 13.84 -5.24 -1.88
C ARG A 230 15.04 -5.81 -2.62
N PHE A 231 16.15 -5.11 -2.57
CA PHE A 231 17.44 -5.69 -2.96
C PHE A 231 17.94 -6.62 -1.86
N GLU A 232 18.23 -7.86 -2.21
CA GLU A 232 18.59 -8.90 -1.25
C GLU A 232 19.81 -9.69 -1.75
N GLU A 233 20.76 -9.99 -0.85
CA GLU A 233 21.90 -10.85 -1.18
C GLU A 233 21.49 -12.27 -1.58
N THR A 234 20.36 -12.74 -1.06
CA THR A 234 19.79 -14.04 -1.40
C THR A 234 19.33 -14.16 -2.86
N LEU A 235 19.24 -13.05 -3.59
CA LEU A 235 18.89 -13.00 -5.01
C LEU A 235 20.13 -12.94 -5.94
N LEU A 236 21.35 -13.05 -5.41
CA LEU A 236 22.59 -12.99 -6.18
C LEU A 236 22.88 -14.34 -6.88
N ASP A 237 21.98 -14.76 -7.75
CA ASP A 237 22.01 -16.02 -8.48
C ASP A 237 21.30 -15.86 -9.83
N ASP A 238 22.03 -16.07 -10.92
CA ASP A 238 21.54 -15.95 -12.30
C ASP A 238 20.32 -16.86 -12.57
N GLU A 239 20.25 -18.04 -11.94
CA GLU A 239 19.12 -18.96 -12.13
C GLU A 239 17.81 -18.36 -11.66
N VAL A 240 17.83 -17.61 -10.56
CA VAL A 240 16.63 -16.92 -10.04
C VAL A 240 16.08 -15.92 -11.03
N TRP A 241 16.93 -15.12 -11.62
CA TRP A 241 16.54 -14.09 -12.58
C TRP A 241 16.10 -14.67 -13.92
N LYS A 242 16.77 -15.75 -14.33
CA LYS A 242 16.37 -16.53 -15.51
C LYS A 242 14.96 -17.10 -15.32
N ASP A 243 14.70 -17.80 -14.21
CA ASP A 243 13.40 -18.37 -13.89
C ASP A 243 12.33 -17.27 -13.80
N ALA A 244 12.66 -16.13 -13.18
CA ALA A 244 11.73 -15.00 -13.10
C ALA A 244 11.34 -14.49 -14.50
N ALA A 245 12.31 -14.25 -15.36
CA ALA A 245 12.06 -13.79 -16.73
C ALA A 245 11.26 -14.82 -17.55
N GLU A 246 11.59 -16.11 -17.43
CA GLU A 246 10.89 -17.22 -18.11
C GLU A 246 9.48 -17.40 -17.61
N SER A 247 9.23 -17.15 -16.31
CA SER A 247 7.89 -17.16 -15.70
C SER A 247 6.99 -15.99 -16.12
N GLY A 248 7.54 -15.02 -16.86
CA GLY A 248 6.81 -13.83 -17.31
C GLY A 248 6.98 -12.58 -16.44
N CYS A 249 7.91 -12.56 -15.48
CA CYS A 249 8.28 -11.33 -14.79
C CYS A 249 8.85 -10.32 -15.80
N ARG A 250 8.27 -9.11 -15.86
CA ARG A 250 8.69 -8.10 -16.85
C ARG A 250 9.17 -6.81 -16.22
N TYR A 251 8.74 -6.51 -15.03
CA TYR A 251 9.00 -5.24 -14.39
C TYR A 251 9.04 -5.40 -12.87
N LEU A 252 10.07 -4.83 -12.23
CA LEU A 252 10.23 -4.86 -10.78
C LEU A 252 10.38 -3.45 -10.22
N HIS A 253 9.59 -3.17 -9.19
CA HIS A 253 9.67 -1.96 -8.40
C HIS A 253 10.60 -2.20 -7.22
N PHE A 254 11.82 -1.69 -7.30
CA PHE A 254 12.81 -1.84 -6.25
C PHE A 254 12.83 -0.64 -5.30
N GLY A 255 12.72 -0.91 -4.00
CA GLY A 255 13.02 0.09 -2.99
C GLY A 255 14.53 0.32 -2.90
N TYR A 256 15.05 1.27 -3.70
CA TYR A 256 16.45 1.71 -3.69
C TYR A 256 16.75 2.62 -2.51
N GLU A 257 15.88 3.58 -2.28
CA GLU A 257 15.82 4.61 -1.25
C GLU A 257 17.00 5.59 -1.27
N SER A 258 18.25 5.12 -1.21
CA SER A 258 19.47 5.94 -1.19
C SER A 258 20.67 5.21 -1.80
N GLY A 259 21.61 5.96 -2.37
CA GLY A 259 22.90 5.48 -2.85
C GLY A 259 24.04 5.65 -1.85
N ASN A 260 23.73 5.89 -0.60
CA ASN A 260 24.71 6.03 0.46
C ASN A 260 24.47 5.01 1.58
N GLU A 261 25.49 4.23 1.93
CA GLU A 261 25.34 3.13 2.90
C GLU A 261 25.00 3.62 4.32
N ARG A 262 25.51 4.79 4.72
CA ARG A 262 25.16 5.36 6.02
C ARG A 262 23.66 5.68 6.08
N VAL A 263 23.13 6.27 5.03
CA VAL A 263 21.70 6.61 4.93
C VAL A 263 20.86 5.33 4.90
N LEU A 264 21.23 4.31 4.11
CA LEU A 264 20.56 3.00 4.10
C LEU A 264 20.55 2.33 5.49
N ASN A 265 21.65 2.48 6.24
CA ASN A 265 21.73 1.98 7.63
C ASN A 265 20.84 2.77 8.59
N LEU A 266 20.74 4.10 8.46
CA LEU A 266 19.80 4.92 9.23
C LEU A 266 18.35 4.51 8.96
N MET A 267 18.05 4.13 7.73
CA MET A 267 16.74 3.63 7.31
C MET A 267 16.43 2.19 7.76
N ASP A 268 17.37 1.47 8.38
CA ASP A 268 17.32 0.03 8.68
C ASP A 268 16.89 -0.81 7.46
N LYS A 269 17.47 -0.45 6.29
CA LYS A 269 17.13 -1.11 5.02
C LYS A 269 17.79 -2.48 4.89
N ALA A 270 18.92 -2.73 5.60
CA ALA A 270 19.69 -3.96 5.58
C ALA A 270 20.00 -4.47 4.16
N THR A 271 20.50 -3.58 3.33
CA THR A 271 21.07 -3.86 2.01
C THR A 271 22.36 -3.04 1.87
N ASN A 272 23.17 -3.36 0.89
CA ASN A 272 24.38 -2.62 0.58
C ASN A 272 24.46 -2.32 -0.93
N LEU A 273 25.31 -1.36 -1.30
CA LEU A 273 25.41 -0.89 -2.67
C LEU A 273 25.86 -1.97 -3.67
N ASP A 274 26.67 -2.92 -3.23
CA ASP A 274 27.13 -4.03 -4.08
C ASP A 274 26.01 -5.02 -4.37
N ALA A 275 25.18 -5.33 -3.37
CA ALA A 275 23.99 -6.14 -3.57
C ALA A 275 22.99 -5.44 -4.50
N ILE A 276 22.76 -4.14 -4.33
CA ILE A 276 21.90 -3.32 -5.21
C ILE A 276 22.42 -3.40 -6.66
N ARG A 277 23.70 -3.06 -6.89
CA ARG A 277 24.33 -3.07 -8.22
C ARG A 277 24.22 -4.44 -8.88
N THR A 278 24.47 -5.50 -8.11
CA THR A 278 24.47 -6.86 -8.64
C THR A 278 23.07 -7.33 -9.00
N ASN A 279 22.05 -7.08 -8.16
CA ASN A 279 20.67 -7.41 -8.47
C ASN A 279 20.17 -6.67 -9.73
N LEU A 280 20.45 -5.38 -9.85
CA LEU A 280 20.12 -4.58 -11.03
C LEU A 280 20.70 -5.16 -12.31
N ARG A 281 21.99 -5.49 -12.28
CA ARG A 281 22.69 -6.08 -13.42
C ARG A 281 22.13 -7.45 -13.80
N MET A 282 21.88 -8.31 -12.80
CA MET A 282 21.40 -9.67 -13.03
C MET A 282 19.98 -9.66 -13.59
N SER A 283 19.06 -8.88 -13.01
CA SER A 283 17.69 -8.77 -13.52
C SER A 283 17.63 -8.18 -14.93
N ALA A 284 18.39 -7.11 -15.20
CA ALA A 284 18.47 -6.49 -16.52
C ALA A 284 19.05 -7.44 -17.59
N LYS A 285 20.05 -8.27 -17.23
CA LYS A 285 20.63 -9.31 -18.11
C LYS A 285 19.58 -10.24 -18.70
N PHE A 286 18.51 -10.52 -17.97
CA PHE A 286 17.40 -11.36 -18.41
C PHE A 286 16.19 -10.58 -18.94
N GLY A 287 16.35 -9.29 -19.19
CA GLY A 287 15.32 -8.44 -19.81
C GLY A 287 14.20 -8.02 -18.87
N ILE A 288 14.43 -8.05 -17.56
CA ILE A 288 13.49 -7.54 -16.57
C ILE A 288 13.74 -6.04 -16.39
N TRP A 289 12.69 -5.23 -16.49
CA TRP A 289 12.78 -3.79 -16.26
C TRP A 289 12.89 -3.46 -14.77
N ASN A 290 13.91 -2.71 -14.42
CA ASN A 290 14.19 -2.25 -13.08
C ASN A 290 13.72 -0.81 -12.90
N HIS A 291 12.77 -0.61 -11.99
CA HIS A 291 12.34 0.70 -11.51
C HIS A 291 12.89 0.93 -10.11
N CYS A 292 13.72 1.94 -9.93
CA CYS A 292 14.28 2.28 -8.64
C CYS A 292 13.46 3.41 -7.99
N MET A 293 12.90 3.13 -6.81
CA MET A 293 12.19 4.11 -5.99
C MET A 293 13.07 4.62 -4.87
N GLY A 294 13.00 5.90 -4.59
CA GLY A 294 13.76 6.51 -3.51
C GLY A 294 13.28 7.91 -3.17
N PHE A 295 13.94 8.53 -2.23
CA PHE A 295 13.61 9.89 -1.81
C PHE A 295 14.84 10.62 -1.30
N PHE A 296 14.80 11.95 -1.34
CA PHE A 296 15.81 12.84 -0.77
C PHE A 296 15.29 13.50 0.51
N GLY A 297 16.20 13.78 1.44
CA GLY A 297 15.89 14.50 2.67
C GLY A 297 15.45 13.61 3.82
N PHE A 298 15.90 12.34 3.87
CA PHE A 298 15.76 11.55 5.08
C PHE A 298 16.46 12.25 6.25
N PRO A 299 15.89 12.24 7.47
CA PRO A 299 16.50 12.92 8.63
C PRO A 299 17.96 12.55 8.82
N GLY A 300 18.84 13.56 8.72
CA GLY A 300 20.27 13.41 8.82
C GLY A 300 20.99 13.08 7.52
N GLU A 301 20.31 12.96 6.38
CA GLU A 301 20.96 12.88 5.06
C GLU A 301 21.54 14.22 4.67
N THR A 302 22.81 14.26 4.27
CA THR A 302 23.50 15.46 3.80
C THR A 302 23.35 15.65 2.29
N LEU A 303 23.66 16.85 1.79
CA LEU A 303 23.67 17.12 0.35
C LEU A 303 24.64 16.21 -0.40
N GLU A 304 25.81 15.96 0.17
CA GLU A 304 26.82 15.06 -0.43
C GLU A 304 26.29 13.63 -0.56
N GLU A 305 25.55 13.14 0.43
CA GLU A 305 24.95 11.80 0.41
C GLU A 305 23.77 11.71 -0.55
N ALA A 306 22.99 12.77 -0.73
CA ALA A 306 21.99 12.86 -1.78
C ALA A 306 22.63 12.85 -3.18
N ASP A 307 23.80 13.49 -3.34
CA ASP A 307 24.58 13.42 -4.56
C ASP A 307 25.17 12.02 -4.83
N ASP A 308 25.57 11.29 -3.79
CA ASP A 308 25.93 9.87 -3.92
C ASP A 308 24.79 9.05 -4.52
N SER A 309 23.54 9.34 -4.13
CA SER A 309 22.38 8.66 -4.69
C SER A 309 22.19 8.95 -6.17
N LYS A 310 22.31 10.21 -6.59
CA LYS A 310 22.27 10.60 -8.00
C LYS A 310 23.41 9.94 -8.81
N LYS A 311 24.63 9.95 -8.27
CA LYS A 311 25.80 9.35 -8.87
C LYS A 311 25.64 7.85 -9.07
N PHE A 312 25.18 7.13 -8.04
CA PHE A 312 24.94 5.68 -8.14
C PHE A 312 23.96 5.34 -9.27
N LEU A 313 22.86 6.10 -9.39
CA LEU A 313 21.87 5.89 -10.46
C LEU A 313 22.50 6.13 -11.84
N ALA A 314 23.31 7.20 -11.99
CA ALA A 314 24.00 7.51 -13.24
C ALA A 314 25.01 6.44 -13.64
N GLU A 315 25.78 5.91 -12.68
CA GLU A 315 26.77 4.84 -12.89
C GLU A 315 26.11 3.50 -13.29
N ASN A 316 24.87 3.27 -12.89
CA ASN A 316 24.15 2.02 -13.16
C ASN A 316 22.99 2.18 -14.19
N LYS A 317 22.97 3.30 -14.93
CA LYS A 317 21.90 3.64 -15.88
C LYS A 317 21.57 2.58 -16.93
N GLU A 318 22.55 1.75 -17.30
CA GLU A 318 22.35 0.67 -18.28
C GLU A 318 21.49 -0.47 -17.73
N ASN A 319 21.38 -0.59 -16.40
CA ASN A 319 20.61 -1.61 -15.70
C ASN A 319 19.38 -1.04 -14.99
N ILE A 320 19.14 0.26 -15.08
CA ILE A 320 17.98 0.96 -14.50
C ILE A 320 17.17 1.53 -15.66
N HIS A 321 15.90 1.15 -15.74
CA HIS A 321 15.06 1.50 -16.88
C HIS A 321 14.12 2.68 -16.56
N SER A 322 13.83 2.90 -15.28
CA SER A 322 13.11 4.06 -14.80
C SER A 322 13.42 4.32 -13.33
N VAL A 323 13.15 5.54 -12.89
CA VAL A 323 13.30 5.96 -11.50
C VAL A 323 12.04 6.69 -11.04
N GLY A 324 11.70 6.55 -9.76
CA GLY A 324 10.61 7.27 -9.11
C GLY A 324 11.15 7.84 -7.79
N PHE A 325 11.43 9.14 -7.77
CA PHE A 325 11.92 9.83 -6.59
C PHE A 325 10.92 10.86 -6.08
N MET A 326 11.05 11.21 -4.83
CA MET A 326 10.29 12.26 -4.16
C MET A 326 11.12 12.89 -3.05
N THR A 327 10.60 13.90 -2.40
CA THR A 327 11.15 14.34 -1.11
C THR A 327 10.61 13.47 0.00
N PHE A 328 11.41 13.26 1.04
CA PHE A 328 10.99 12.48 2.20
C PHE A 328 9.75 13.08 2.87
N VAL A 329 8.78 12.23 3.12
CA VAL A 329 7.55 12.56 3.85
C VAL A 329 7.55 11.81 5.17
N LEU A 330 7.43 12.55 6.26
CA LEU A 330 7.42 11.96 7.60
C LEU A 330 6.04 11.37 7.92
N GLY A 331 5.90 10.07 7.70
CA GLY A 331 4.70 9.33 8.05
C GLY A 331 4.46 9.33 9.56
N ARG A 332 3.22 9.65 9.98
CA ARG A 332 2.78 9.79 11.37
C ARG A 332 3.16 8.62 12.27
N PHE A 333 3.13 7.40 11.73
CA PHE A 333 3.32 6.16 12.47
C PHE A 333 4.66 5.49 12.16
N SER A 334 5.54 6.16 11.41
CA SER A 334 6.88 5.64 11.15
C SER A 334 7.73 5.64 12.42
N PRO A 335 8.72 4.75 12.57
CA PRO A 335 9.66 4.78 13.67
C PRO A 335 10.34 6.14 13.87
N VAL A 336 10.65 6.86 12.79
CA VAL A 336 11.18 8.23 12.84
C VAL A 336 10.21 9.18 13.57
N ALA A 337 8.91 9.10 13.28
CA ALA A 337 7.91 9.96 13.92
C ALA A 337 7.58 9.53 15.35
N MET A 338 7.74 8.24 15.66
CA MET A 338 7.46 7.69 17.00
C MET A 338 8.62 7.87 17.97
N GLU A 339 9.87 7.96 17.47
CA GLU A 339 11.09 8.16 18.24
C GLU A 339 11.84 9.44 17.78
N PRO A 340 11.19 10.63 17.80
CA PRO A 340 11.74 11.84 17.15
C PRO A 340 13.07 12.29 17.74
N GLU A 341 13.29 12.10 19.04
CA GLU A 341 14.56 12.45 19.70
C GLU A 341 15.74 11.63 19.16
N LYS A 342 15.53 10.34 18.86
CA LYS A 342 16.54 9.44 18.30
C LYS A 342 16.99 9.87 16.90
N TYR A 343 16.05 10.36 16.11
CA TYR A 343 16.29 10.81 14.73
C TYR A 343 16.51 12.34 14.65
N LYS A 344 16.57 13.02 15.81
CA LYS A 344 16.75 14.47 15.91
C LYS A 344 15.74 15.27 15.08
N VAL A 345 14.50 14.80 15.10
CA VAL A 345 13.38 15.40 14.38
C VAL A 345 12.54 16.26 15.31
N ASN A 346 12.21 17.46 14.86
CA ASN A 346 11.29 18.36 15.55
C ASN A 346 10.07 18.60 14.67
N PHE A 347 8.87 18.39 15.24
CA PHE A 347 7.63 18.63 14.51
C PHE A 347 7.31 20.13 14.47
N TYR A 348 6.86 20.64 13.32
CA TYR A 348 6.07 21.84 13.31
C TYR A 348 4.80 21.60 14.14
N LYS A 349 4.18 22.68 14.63
CA LYS A 349 3.03 22.63 15.53
C LYS A 349 2.11 21.42 15.25
N LYS A 350 2.17 20.42 16.16
CA LYS A 350 1.28 19.26 16.13
C LYS A 350 -0.06 19.68 16.73
N PRO A 351 -1.19 19.62 15.99
CA PRO A 351 -2.49 19.94 16.54
C PRO A 351 -2.89 18.92 17.62
N GLU A 352 -3.76 19.31 18.53
CA GLU A 352 -4.29 18.42 19.57
C GLU A 352 -5.08 17.24 18.96
N TRP A 353 -5.78 17.52 17.86
CA TRP A 353 -6.48 16.52 17.08
C TRP A 353 -6.36 16.82 15.58
N ASP A 354 -6.08 15.82 14.78
CA ASP A 354 -6.05 15.89 13.31
C ASP A 354 -6.26 14.53 12.63
N LEU A 355 -6.48 14.55 11.33
CA LEU A 355 -6.53 13.39 10.45
C LEU A 355 -5.36 13.39 9.47
N ALA A 356 -4.28 14.11 9.76
CA ALA A 356 -3.06 14.05 8.96
C ALA A 356 -2.34 12.72 9.17
N LEU A 357 -1.86 12.14 8.08
CA LEU A 357 -1.01 10.95 8.09
C LEU A 357 0.46 11.30 7.98
N ASP A 358 0.76 12.53 7.58
CA ASP A 358 2.11 13.04 7.39
C ASP A 358 2.32 14.32 8.20
N TYR A 359 3.51 14.47 8.73
CA TYR A 359 3.87 15.64 9.53
C TYR A 359 4.93 16.50 8.85
N TYR A 360 4.77 17.81 8.96
CA TYR A 360 5.87 18.72 8.69
C TYR A 360 6.87 18.68 9.83
N PHE A 361 8.14 18.65 9.48
CA PHE A 361 9.23 18.49 10.44
C PHE A 361 10.46 19.32 10.07
N THR A 362 11.37 19.47 11.03
CA THR A 362 12.78 19.83 10.81
C THR A 362 13.65 18.74 11.42
N ALA A 363 14.84 18.53 10.87
CA ALA A 363 15.81 17.60 11.42
C ALA A 363 17.12 18.36 11.76
N GLU A 364 17.77 17.98 12.84
CA GLU A 364 19.09 18.51 13.17
C GLU A 364 20.15 17.80 12.32
N GLY A 365 20.87 18.58 11.54
CA GLY A 365 21.88 18.06 10.61
C GLY A 365 21.25 17.39 9.38
N GLY A 366 21.89 17.53 8.24
CA GLY A 366 21.38 17.07 6.97
C GLY A 366 20.48 18.08 6.25
N LEU A 367 19.84 17.62 5.18
CA LEU A 367 19.00 18.46 4.32
C LEU A 367 17.70 18.86 5.04
N GLY A 368 17.38 20.15 4.98
CA GLY A 368 16.03 20.63 5.29
C GLY A 368 15.05 20.31 4.17
N ILE A 369 13.74 20.46 4.44
CA ILE A 369 12.68 20.17 3.45
C ILE A 369 12.87 21.00 2.17
N SER A 370 13.23 22.27 2.28
CA SER A 370 13.45 23.15 1.11
C SER A 370 14.66 22.73 0.30
N GLU A 371 15.76 22.36 0.97
CA GLU A 371 16.98 21.89 0.31
C GLU A 371 16.75 20.54 -0.37
N ALA A 372 16.01 19.62 0.28
CA ALA A 372 15.62 18.33 -0.31
C ALA A 372 14.72 18.53 -1.56
N LEU A 373 13.84 19.54 -1.53
CA LEU A 373 13.01 19.89 -2.68
C LEU A 373 13.87 20.42 -3.84
N GLU A 374 14.85 21.28 -3.57
CA GLU A 374 15.80 21.80 -4.58
C GLU A 374 16.59 20.65 -5.22
N VAL A 375 17.09 19.70 -4.40
CA VAL A 375 17.79 18.50 -4.88
C VAL A 375 16.88 17.64 -5.78
N PHE A 376 15.63 17.44 -5.37
CA PHE A 376 14.64 16.69 -6.14
C PHE A 376 14.30 17.37 -7.47
N GLU A 377 14.04 18.68 -7.47
CA GLU A 377 13.72 19.43 -8.69
C GLU A 377 14.91 19.47 -9.67
N GLU A 378 16.15 19.57 -9.15
CA GLU A 378 17.36 19.43 -9.97
C GLU A 378 17.47 18.05 -10.59
N PHE A 379 17.21 17.00 -9.77
CA PHE A 379 17.22 15.61 -10.22
C PHE A 379 16.21 15.40 -11.35
N GLU A 380 14.96 15.83 -11.18
CA GLU A 380 13.92 15.70 -12.22
C GLU A 380 14.29 16.40 -13.53
N ARG A 381 14.81 17.64 -13.46
CA ARG A 381 15.26 18.37 -14.66
C ARG A 381 16.35 17.66 -15.44
N ASN A 382 17.25 16.95 -14.74
CA ASN A 382 18.39 16.26 -15.35
C ASN A 382 18.09 14.83 -15.81
N HIS A 383 16.95 14.27 -15.37
CA HIS A 383 16.52 12.90 -15.66
C HIS A 383 15.22 12.86 -16.48
N ASP A 384 14.91 13.92 -17.23
CA ASP A 384 13.78 13.92 -18.15
C ASP A 384 13.92 12.75 -19.14
N PRO A 385 13.02 11.78 -19.15
CA PRO A 385 13.07 10.65 -20.06
C PRO A 385 12.83 11.17 -21.48
N LYS A 386 13.87 11.07 -22.33
CA LYS A 386 13.74 11.29 -23.76
C LYS A 386 13.01 10.14 -24.44
#